data_9188e5898b88eac76857420da307a1be
#
_entry.id   9188e5898b88eac76857420da307a1be
#
_cell.length_a   1.000
_cell.length_b   1.000
_cell.length_c   1.000
_cell.angle_alpha   90.00
_cell.angle_beta   90.00
_cell.angle_gamma   90.00
#
_symmetry.space_group_name_H-M   'P 1'
#
loop_
_entity.id
_entity.type
_entity.pdbx_description
1 polymer ?
#
loop_
_entity_poly.entity_id
_entity_poly.type
_entity_poly.pdbx_seq_one_letter_code
_entity_poly.pdbx_strand_id
1 'polypeptide(L)'
;MKLNHTDNSDSQILFGKIGAYMRSHRSFVSAFLTLVSLSSVLATNSFTVAGDPVVSGYWNASNTGATVQAQSWEVGIVSFKTYISVDGAGYVQFGSVSAQGGASTGQQLSFALTATDIETTDPLSDAETFHIYVEFRNGSNVPVDTVTCTSTAIVVDQTAPTVLSLSSNAAAGDYSIGESIDIITTFSETVSSTGNIQIVVETGTPDQTVTISSFTSNTTATTNYTVVEGDESSDLSVNSLTKSSGELRDAAGNDADLSIPGGENLDDNEAIVVDGNIPAAVNVGTVVAVGAPVATDYWNSSNTSLSVTVPIPGDASLVLGTVQVKGYWGADVNTAQNLGSSASIGATGNMTVSIPKATLEAFGGFVDGGVLKVVAIVTDKAGNTSAVGTESDNEITIDQTAPVVTNISSDAANGTYGVSDVIDVDLTFSESVTLVGDNLQIEMETGGTDETFVVSAFSNSSTASADYTVAEGNVSGDLTVKSLSSLGGTLRDAAGNNATYGLPSNSNLKDNKAIEIDGVYPTINSITSSPSTGDLAIGEEVDITINFDESLTLSAGTLDLVLDVGTTVQISSVSGTSAIGTYTVADGDASSDLTISEVNVTGGTLSDAAGNSLDEDLP
;
A
#
# COMPACT_ATOMS: atom_id res chain seq x y z
N MET A 1 40.08 32.67 9.66
CA MET A 1 41.15 33.44 9.02
C MET A 1 41.82 34.34 10.06
N LYS A 2 42.91 33.87 10.64
CA LYS A 2 43.79 34.64 11.51
C LYS A 2 45.21 34.36 11.07
N LEU A 3 45.79 35.29 10.39
CA LEU A 3 47.24 35.30 10.14
C LEU A 3 47.94 35.54 11.46
N ASN A 4 48.79 34.63 11.83
CA ASN A 4 49.77 34.87 12.86
C ASN A 4 50.97 35.60 12.23
N HIS A 5 51.10 36.84 12.59
CA HIS A 5 52.30 37.64 12.34
C HIS A 5 53.37 37.18 13.34
N THR A 6 54.39 36.50 12.86
CA THR A 6 55.60 36.31 13.65
C THR A 6 56.54 37.49 13.41
N ASP A 7 56.85 38.04 14.46
CA ASP A 7 57.57 39.22 14.82
C ASP A 7 58.84 39.47 13.99
N ASN A 8 58.82 40.63 13.30
CA ASN A 8 59.92 41.15 12.51
C ASN A 8 60.69 42.23 13.33
N SER A 9 60.78 42.01 14.68
CA SER A 9 61.36 43.00 15.58
C SER A 9 62.89 43.02 15.57
N ASP A 10 63.56 41.92 15.22
CA ASP A 10 65.01 41.84 15.26
C ASP A 10 65.73 42.49 14.07
N SER A 11 65.06 42.53 12.90
CA SER A 11 65.63 43.20 11.73
C SER A 11 65.57 44.74 11.83
N GLN A 12 64.58 45.33 12.48
CA GLN A 12 64.41 46.75 12.66
C GLN A 12 65.43 47.34 13.69
N ILE A 13 65.79 46.56 14.72
CA ILE A 13 66.77 46.97 15.73
C ILE A 13 68.22 47.01 15.14
N LEU A 14 68.48 46.06 14.23
CA LEU A 14 69.78 46.02 13.54
C LEU A 14 69.95 47.19 12.58
N PHE A 15 68.92 47.55 11.81
CA PHE A 15 68.95 48.71 10.91
C PHE A 15 69.00 50.05 11.66
N GLY A 16 68.38 50.20 12.80
CA GLY A 16 68.42 51.41 13.64
C GLY A 16 69.80 51.65 14.23
N LYS A 17 70.53 50.65 14.62
CA LYS A 17 71.88 50.77 15.15
C LYS A 17 72.93 51.00 14.07
N ILE A 18 72.76 50.48 12.88
CA ILE A 18 73.67 50.76 11.73
C ILE A 18 73.49 52.15 11.20
N GLY A 19 72.29 52.73 11.15
CA GLY A 19 72.00 54.09 10.72
C GLY A 19 72.60 55.18 11.64
N ALA A 20 72.78 54.89 12.92
CA ALA A 20 73.48 55.80 13.88
C ALA A 20 75.00 55.75 13.74
N TYR A 21 75.57 54.65 13.32
CA TYR A 21 77.02 54.49 13.12
C TYR A 21 77.52 55.13 11.79
N MET A 22 76.69 55.13 10.78
CA MET A 22 77.03 55.69 9.46
C MET A 22 77.11 57.26 9.38
N ARG A 23 76.71 57.98 10.41
CA ARG A 23 76.83 59.48 10.39
C ARG A 23 78.14 60.00 10.82
N SER A 24 79.10 59.19 11.31
CA SER A 24 80.38 59.66 11.84
C SER A 24 81.61 59.43 10.97
N HIS A 25 81.63 58.57 9.94
CA HIS A 25 82.80 58.30 9.13
C HIS A 25 82.49 58.03 7.65
N ARG A 26 82.78 59.02 6.76
CA ARG A 26 82.59 58.91 5.29
C ARG A 26 83.50 57.86 4.60
N SER A 27 84.43 57.21 5.28
CA SER A 27 85.36 56.23 4.69
C SER A 27 84.86 54.82 4.71
N PHE A 28 83.71 54.48 5.35
CA PHE A 28 83.19 53.07 5.46
C PHE A 28 82.12 52.76 4.41
N VAL A 29 81.63 53.72 3.65
CA VAL A 29 80.54 53.50 2.67
C VAL A 29 80.99 52.61 1.48
N SER A 30 82.30 52.70 1.10
CA SER A 30 82.81 51.93 -0.01
C SER A 30 83.04 50.46 0.37
N ALA A 31 83.42 50.16 1.63
CA ALA A 31 83.58 48.78 2.11
C ALA A 31 82.25 48.08 2.37
N PHE A 32 81.21 48.83 2.78
CA PHE A 32 79.86 48.28 3.02
C PHE A 32 79.09 47.98 1.73
N LEU A 33 79.29 48.81 0.67
CA LEU A 33 78.73 48.50 -0.66
C LEU A 33 79.38 47.30 -1.29
N THR A 34 80.64 47.03 -1.00
CA THR A 34 81.30 45.76 -1.44
C THR A 34 80.84 44.56 -0.63
N LEU A 35 80.48 44.74 0.65
CA LEU A 35 79.95 43.65 1.48
C LEU A 35 78.48 43.31 1.15
N VAL A 36 77.65 44.35 0.78
CA VAL A 36 76.26 44.12 0.35
C VAL A 36 76.21 43.55 -1.07
N SER A 37 77.21 43.82 -1.91
CA SER A 37 77.31 43.12 -3.21
C SER A 37 77.89 41.70 -3.11
N LEU A 38 78.57 41.36 -1.99
CA LEU A 38 78.99 40.00 -1.72
C LEU A 38 77.91 39.13 -1.09
N SER A 39 76.90 39.71 -0.46
CA SER A 39 75.78 38.91 0.13
C SER A 39 74.79 38.35 -0.91
N SER A 40 74.97 38.69 -2.20
CA SER A 40 74.12 38.14 -3.28
C SER A 40 74.72 36.92 -4.00
N VAL A 41 75.84 36.37 -3.53
CA VAL A 41 76.48 35.18 -4.11
C VAL A 41 77.11 34.31 -3.02
N LEU A 42 76.35 34.01 -1.99
CA LEU A 42 76.62 32.80 -1.19
C LEU A 42 75.91 31.67 -1.90
N ALA A 43 76.61 30.97 -2.79
CA ALA A 43 76.09 29.71 -3.32
C ALA A 43 75.87 28.72 -2.16
N THR A 44 74.70 28.21 -2.02
CA THR A 44 74.37 27.20 -1.02
C THR A 44 74.74 25.84 -1.57
N ASN A 45 75.37 25.00 -0.74
CA ASN A 45 75.49 23.56 -1.06
C ASN A 45 74.11 23.00 -1.29
N SER A 46 73.93 22.24 -2.36
CA SER A 46 72.61 21.69 -2.68
C SER A 46 72.71 20.35 -3.40
N PHE A 47 71.70 19.56 -3.21
CA PHE A 47 71.42 18.38 -3.93
C PHE A 47 70.03 18.54 -4.58
N THR A 48 70.00 18.50 -5.89
CA THR A 48 68.74 18.69 -6.65
C THR A 48 68.50 17.44 -7.46
N VAL A 49 67.42 16.72 -7.14
CA VAL A 49 67.00 15.48 -7.82
C VAL A 49 66.50 15.82 -9.23
N ALA A 50 66.78 14.94 -10.17
CA ALA A 50 66.29 14.98 -11.54
C ALA A 50 65.36 13.78 -11.80
N GLY A 51 64.32 13.97 -12.56
CA GLY A 51 63.30 12.98 -12.86
C GLY A 51 61.90 13.65 -12.82
N ASP A 52 60.86 12.93 -13.02
CA ASP A 52 59.49 13.42 -12.91
C ASP A 52 58.63 12.29 -12.31
N PRO A 53 58.09 12.48 -11.11
CA PRO A 53 58.10 13.67 -10.26
C PRO A 53 59.40 13.81 -9.45
N VAL A 54 59.70 15.09 -9.12
CA VAL A 54 60.71 15.41 -8.12
C VAL A 54 60.01 15.86 -6.84
N VAL A 55 60.21 15.09 -5.76
CA VAL A 55 59.67 15.41 -4.43
C VAL A 55 60.84 15.71 -3.50
N SER A 56 60.81 16.91 -2.88
CA SER A 56 61.88 17.34 -1.98
C SER A 56 62.00 16.45 -0.76
N GLY A 57 63.21 15.92 -0.53
CA GLY A 57 63.51 15.02 0.59
C GLY A 57 63.30 13.56 0.30
N TYR A 58 62.86 13.18 -0.90
CA TYR A 58 62.65 11.80 -1.30
C TYR A 58 63.48 11.40 -2.52
N TRP A 59 63.81 10.11 -2.59
CA TRP A 59 64.36 9.42 -3.76
C TRP A 59 63.39 8.30 -4.16
N ASN A 60 62.72 8.48 -5.27
CA ASN A 60 61.67 7.56 -5.76
C ASN A 60 62.10 6.82 -7.04
N ALA A 61 61.29 5.86 -7.46
CA ALA A 61 61.55 5.01 -8.63
C ALA A 61 61.66 5.79 -9.97
N SER A 62 61.14 6.99 -10.06
CA SER A 62 61.18 7.83 -11.27
C SER A 62 62.39 8.76 -11.33
N ASN A 63 63.21 8.79 -10.30
CA ASN A 63 64.38 9.65 -10.28
C ASN A 63 65.48 9.12 -11.19
N THR A 64 65.99 9.96 -12.06
CA THR A 64 67.00 9.60 -13.08
C THR A 64 68.40 10.02 -12.71
N GLY A 65 68.57 10.76 -11.64
CA GLY A 65 69.84 11.24 -11.15
C GLY A 65 69.68 12.53 -10.33
N ALA A 66 70.78 13.20 -10.05
CA ALA A 66 70.80 14.43 -9.29
C ALA A 66 71.92 15.35 -9.73
N THR A 67 71.75 16.67 -9.52
CA THR A 67 72.79 17.67 -9.65
C THR A 67 73.26 18.05 -8.25
N VAL A 68 74.54 17.87 -8.01
CA VAL A 68 75.22 18.23 -6.77
C VAL A 68 75.93 19.59 -6.97
N GLN A 69 75.66 20.53 -6.06
CA GLN A 69 76.41 21.76 -5.99
C GLN A 69 77.11 21.85 -4.63
N ALA A 70 78.43 22.05 -4.66
CA ALA A 70 79.24 22.12 -3.47
C ALA A 70 80.24 23.27 -3.57
N GLN A 71 80.48 23.96 -2.46
CA GLN A 71 81.41 25.06 -2.38
C GLN A 71 82.22 24.93 -1.06
N SER A 72 83.53 25.10 -1.16
CA SER A 72 84.41 25.24 0.02
C SER A 72 85.12 26.58 -0.04
N TRP A 73 85.36 27.18 1.11
CA TRP A 73 86.05 28.42 1.28
C TRP A 73 87.49 28.19 1.78
N GLU A 74 87.94 26.89 1.91
CA GLU A 74 89.27 26.54 2.31
C GLU A 74 90.25 26.82 1.19
N VAL A 75 91.49 27.11 1.57
CA VAL A 75 92.56 27.40 0.64
C VAL A 75 93.35 26.15 0.21
N GLY A 76 93.84 26.15 -1.05
CA GLY A 76 94.71 25.06 -1.55
C GLY A 76 93.96 23.83 -2.05
N ILE A 77 92.64 23.94 -2.37
CA ILE A 77 91.84 22.88 -2.98
C ILE A 77 92.34 22.61 -4.41
N VAL A 78 92.63 21.35 -4.74
CA VAL A 78 92.98 20.93 -6.08
C VAL A 78 92.14 19.79 -6.64
N SER A 79 91.41 19.06 -5.80
CA SER A 79 90.50 17.99 -6.21
C SER A 79 89.38 17.81 -5.21
N PHE A 80 88.36 17.02 -5.59
CA PHE A 80 87.26 16.63 -4.70
C PHE A 80 86.90 15.16 -4.90
N LYS A 81 86.24 14.57 -3.89
CA LYS A 81 85.64 13.26 -3.93
C LYS A 81 84.20 13.36 -3.45
N THR A 82 83.35 12.55 -4.02
CA THR A 82 81.94 12.46 -3.61
C THR A 82 81.69 11.18 -2.84
N TYR A 83 80.89 11.29 -1.79
CA TYR A 83 80.55 10.19 -0.90
C TYR A 83 79.06 10.16 -0.66
N ILE A 84 78.56 8.92 -0.46
CA ILE A 84 77.18 8.69 0.10
C ILE A 84 77.38 8.07 1.51
N SER A 85 76.50 8.44 2.42
CA SER A 85 76.37 7.77 3.72
C SER A 85 74.89 7.36 3.87
N VAL A 86 74.61 6.09 3.95
CA VAL A 86 73.26 5.51 4.15
C VAL A 86 73.09 5.22 5.64
N ASP A 87 71.89 5.64 6.17
CA ASP A 87 71.52 5.50 7.59
C ASP A 87 72.53 5.90 8.61
N GLY A 88 73.38 6.87 8.26
CA GLY A 88 74.49 7.29 9.14
C GLY A 88 75.68 6.32 9.25
N ALA A 89 75.69 5.30 8.40
CA ALA A 89 76.90 4.42 8.27
C ALA A 89 78.12 5.18 7.72
N GLY A 90 79.21 4.56 7.63
CA GLY A 90 80.44 5.19 7.12
C GLY A 90 80.25 5.67 5.68
N TYR A 91 81.17 6.61 5.29
CA TYR A 91 81.15 7.21 3.94
C TYR A 91 81.62 6.19 2.88
N VAL A 92 80.80 5.93 1.88
CA VAL A 92 81.12 5.15 0.69
C VAL A 92 81.40 6.11 -0.47
N GLN A 93 82.65 6.01 -1.06
CA GLN A 93 83.00 6.84 -2.19
C GLN A 93 82.30 6.35 -3.48
N PHE A 94 81.62 7.21 -4.19
CA PHE A 94 81.14 6.91 -5.54
C PHE A 94 81.83 7.81 -6.58
N GLY A 95 82.03 7.26 -7.73
CA GLY A 95 82.78 7.90 -8.79
C GLY A 95 84.31 7.94 -8.60
N SER A 96 85.05 8.22 -9.62
CA SER A 96 86.45 8.49 -9.59
C SER A 96 86.71 9.91 -9.05
N VAL A 97 87.87 10.10 -8.44
CA VAL A 97 88.35 11.44 -8.05
C VAL A 97 88.34 12.34 -9.27
N SER A 98 87.48 13.32 -9.30
CA SER A 98 87.48 14.32 -10.35
C SER A 98 88.55 15.37 -10.04
N ALA A 99 89.67 15.25 -10.73
CA ALA A 99 90.68 16.30 -10.72
C ALA A 99 90.07 17.51 -11.52
N GLN A 100 89.62 18.51 -10.84
CA GLN A 100 89.35 19.83 -11.46
C GLN A 100 90.69 20.59 -11.32
N GLY A 101 91.40 20.72 -12.43
CA GLY A 101 92.55 21.62 -12.45
C GLY A 101 92.14 23.06 -12.17
N GLY A 102 92.55 23.58 -10.99
CA GLY A 102 92.29 24.96 -10.62
C GLY A 102 91.04 25.20 -9.80
N ALA A 103 90.57 24.31 -8.91
CA ALA A 103 89.64 24.64 -7.87
C ALA A 103 90.18 25.73 -6.98
N SER A 104 89.70 26.92 -7.07
CA SER A 104 90.07 28.08 -6.25
C SER A 104 89.13 28.25 -5.08
N THR A 105 89.63 28.79 -4.00
CA THR A 105 88.81 29.15 -2.83
C THR A 105 87.54 29.89 -3.20
N GLY A 106 86.38 29.41 -2.77
CA GLY A 106 85.08 29.99 -3.02
C GLY A 106 84.44 29.64 -4.39
N GLN A 107 85.06 28.78 -5.19
CA GLN A 107 84.48 28.32 -6.44
C GLN A 107 83.36 27.27 -6.19
N GLN A 108 82.20 27.46 -6.77
CA GLN A 108 81.11 26.47 -6.76
C GLN A 108 81.42 25.38 -7.78
N LEU A 109 81.40 24.13 -7.31
CA LEU A 109 81.40 22.97 -8.16
C LEU A 109 79.93 22.57 -8.49
N SER A 110 79.67 22.15 -9.72
CA SER A 110 78.39 21.58 -10.12
C SER A 110 78.66 20.37 -10.99
N PHE A 111 78.12 19.22 -10.62
CA PHE A 111 78.25 17.98 -11.35
C PHE A 111 77.00 17.12 -11.23
N ALA A 112 76.74 16.31 -12.21
CA ALA A 112 75.60 15.41 -12.25
C ALA A 112 76.02 13.99 -11.73
N LEU A 113 75.11 13.39 -10.98
CA LEU A 113 75.16 11.95 -10.63
C LEU A 113 73.98 11.30 -11.33
N THR A 114 74.19 10.13 -11.90
CA THR A 114 73.09 9.33 -12.45
C THR A 114 72.41 8.52 -11.34
N ALA A 115 71.19 8.04 -11.57
CA ALA A 115 70.53 7.11 -10.63
C ALA A 115 71.42 5.89 -10.36
N THR A 116 72.03 5.32 -11.40
CA THR A 116 72.97 4.20 -11.26
C THR A 116 74.15 4.54 -10.36
N ASP A 117 74.73 5.76 -10.44
CA ASP A 117 75.83 6.16 -9.55
C ASP A 117 75.43 6.13 -8.08
N ILE A 118 74.19 6.55 -7.79
CA ILE A 118 73.64 6.64 -6.43
C ILE A 118 73.25 5.25 -5.92
N GLU A 119 72.52 4.46 -6.69
CA GLU A 119 71.89 3.20 -6.29
C GLU A 119 72.84 2.01 -6.29
N THR A 120 73.96 2.02 -7.11
CA THR A 120 74.86 0.91 -7.20
C THR A 120 76.09 1.07 -6.32
N THR A 121 76.42 2.27 -5.83
CA THR A 121 77.59 2.49 -4.95
C THR A 121 77.35 1.94 -3.55
N ASP A 122 76.14 2.13 -3.03
CA ASP A 122 75.64 1.50 -1.81
C ASP A 122 74.15 1.16 -2.11
N PRO A 123 73.76 -0.13 -2.21
CA PRO A 123 72.40 -0.51 -2.55
C PRO A 123 71.41 0.14 -1.60
N LEU A 124 70.51 0.95 -2.17
CA LEU A 124 69.47 1.64 -1.43
C LEU A 124 68.21 0.79 -1.34
N SER A 125 67.65 0.70 -0.15
CA SER A 125 66.38 0.01 0.13
C SER A 125 65.35 1.03 0.62
N ASP A 126 64.09 0.72 0.41
CA ASP A 126 62.99 1.56 0.92
C ASP A 126 63.09 1.76 2.44
N ALA A 127 62.68 2.94 2.89
CA ALA A 127 62.78 3.48 4.25
C ALA A 127 64.20 3.83 4.72
N GLU A 128 65.27 3.51 3.98
CA GLU A 128 66.61 4.00 4.29
C GLU A 128 66.71 5.50 4.01
N THR A 129 67.69 6.13 4.64
CA THR A 129 67.99 7.54 4.41
C THR A 129 69.41 7.72 3.96
N PHE A 130 69.65 8.66 3.07
CA PHE A 130 71.05 8.94 2.67
C PHE A 130 71.39 10.42 2.67
N HIS A 131 72.68 10.67 2.79
CA HIS A 131 73.31 12.00 2.62
C HIS A 131 74.38 11.95 1.56
N ILE A 132 74.51 13.05 0.79
CA ILE A 132 75.62 13.25 -0.16
C ILE A 132 76.62 14.20 0.45
N TYR A 133 77.85 13.83 0.42
CA TYR A 133 78.99 14.63 0.91
C TYR A 133 80.01 14.87 -0.18
N VAL A 134 80.64 16.04 -0.18
CA VAL A 134 81.71 16.36 -1.06
C VAL A 134 82.93 16.70 -0.19
N GLU A 135 83.98 15.93 -0.36
CA GLU A 135 85.25 16.11 0.34
C GLU A 135 86.21 16.85 -0.59
N PHE A 136 86.63 18.05 -0.19
CA PHE A 136 87.63 18.84 -0.89
C PHE A 136 89.02 18.47 -0.41
N ARG A 137 90.00 18.34 -1.37
CA ARG A 137 91.34 17.87 -1.10
C ARG A 137 92.42 18.81 -1.65
N ASN A 138 93.59 18.90 -0.93
CA ASN A 138 94.72 19.68 -1.36
C ASN A 138 95.61 18.91 -2.34
N GLY A 139 96.76 19.53 -2.82
CA GLY A 139 97.71 18.93 -3.75
C GLY A 139 98.43 17.67 -3.24
N SER A 140 98.37 17.38 -1.96
CA SER A 140 98.93 16.16 -1.33
C SER A 140 97.80 15.08 -1.16
N ASN A 141 96.59 15.29 -1.75
CA ASN A 141 95.43 14.43 -1.64
C ASN A 141 94.96 14.23 -0.18
N VAL A 142 95.14 15.23 0.68
CA VAL A 142 94.63 15.27 2.06
C VAL A 142 93.35 16.03 2.10
N PRO A 143 92.27 15.56 2.78
CA PRO A 143 91.07 16.29 2.98
C PRO A 143 91.32 17.62 3.68
N VAL A 144 90.74 18.69 3.17
CA VAL A 144 90.78 20.07 3.75
C VAL A 144 89.44 20.56 4.18
N ASP A 145 88.36 20.04 3.57
CA ASP A 145 86.98 20.38 3.91
C ASP A 145 86.06 19.27 3.47
N THR A 146 84.89 19.10 4.16
CA THR A 146 83.82 18.20 3.80
C THR A 146 82.47 18.91 3.97
N VAL A 147 81.80 19.02 2.92
CA VAL A 147 80.48 19.69 2.92
C VAL A 147 79.36 18.70 2.65
N THR A 148 78.28 18.81 3.41
CA THR A 148 77.04 18.07 3.15
C THR A 148 76.22 18.83 2.10
N CYS A 149 75.85 18.16 1.03
CA CYS A 149 75.08 18.75 -0.06
C CYS A 149 73.58 18.55 0.07
N THR A 150 73.13 17.54 0.84
CA THR A 150 71.76 17.35 1.23
C THR A 150 71.48 18.13 2.52
N SER A 151 70.54 19.09 2.51
CA SER A 151 70.19 19.87 3.71
C SER A 151 69.52 19.03 4.80
N THR A 152 68.82 17.97 4.40
CA THR A 152 68.22 16.93 5.23
C THR A 152 68.59 15.56 4.62
N ALA A 153 68.43 14.49 5.39
CA ALA A 153 68.53 13.12 4.85
C ALA A 153 67.45 12.96 3.76
N ILE A 154 67.82 12.30 2.67
CA ILE A 154 66.91 11.93 1.60
C ILE A 154 66.35 10.55 1.95
N VAL A 155 65.06 10.41 2.00
CA VAL A 155 64.37 9.14 2.27
C VAL A 155 64.22 8.40 0.95
N VAL A 156 64.60 7.15 0.95
CA VAL A 156 64.42 6.23 -0.18
C VAL A 156 63.01 5.64 -0.07
N ASP A 157 62.25 5.77 -1.13
CA ASP A 157 60.92 5.17 -1.25
C ASP A 157 60.64 4.97 -2.74
N GLN A 158 60.83 3.73 -3.20
CA GLN A 158 60.69 3.32 -4.59
C GLN A 158 59.51 2.39 -4.80
N THR A 159 58.75 2.09 -3.73
CA THR A 159 57.62 1.21 -3.76
C THR A 159 56.36 2.00 -4.12
N ALA A 160 55.70 1.61 -5.19
CA ALA A 160 54.42 2.22 -5.60
C ALA A 160 53.29 1.77 -4.66
N PRO A 161 52.41 2.69 -4.23
CA PRO A 161 51.20 2.33 -3.52
C PRO A 161 50.32 1.39 -4.36
N THR A 162 49.74 0.38 -3.71
CA THR A 162 48.81 -0.57 -4.36
C THR A 162 47.46 -0.53 -3.70
N VAL A 163 46.40 -0.95 -4.40
CA VAL A 163 45.10 -1.23 -3.79
C VAL A 163 45.20 -2.52 -2.99
N LEU A 164 44.82 -2.48 -1.71
CA LEU A 164 44.77 -3.67 -0.84
C LEU A 164 43.37 -4.31 -0.88
N SER A 165 42.30 -3.51 -0.85
CA SER A 165 40.93 -4.02 -0.87
C SER A 165 39.95 -2.97 -1.32
N LEU A 166 38.78 -3.46 -1.77
CA LEU A 166 37.57 -2.72 -1.96
C LEU A 166 36.50 -3.25 -0.98
N SER A 167 35.88 -2.38 -0.23
CA SER A 167 34.86 -2.75 0.77
C SER A 167 33.76 -1.72 0.89
N SER A 168 32.74 -2.00 1.70
CA SER A 168 31.65 -1.08 2.04
C SER A 168 31.33 -1.18 3.54
N ASN A 169 30.74 -0.14 4.11
CA ASN A 169 30.08 -0.22 5.42
C ASN A 169 28.57 -0.54 5.28
N ALA A 170 28.05 -0.62 4.07
CA ALA A 170 26.69 -1.00 3.80
C ALA A 170 26.43 -2.43 4.32
N ALA A 171 25.27 -2.67 4.92
CA ALA A 171 24.94 -4.02 5.40
C ALA A 171 24.73 -4.98 4.23
N ALA A 172 25.05 -6.25 4.42
CA ALA A 172 24.69 -7.27 3.44
C ALA A 172 23.17 -7.32 3.23
N GLY A 173 22.71 -7.38 1.97
CA GLY A 173 21.29 -7.39 1.63
C GLY A 173 20.99 -6.85 0.25
N ASP A 174 19.69 -6.66 -0.01
CA ASP A 174 19.17 -6.15 -1.27
C ASP A 174 18.99 -4.62 -1.18
N TYR A 175 19.43 -3.90 -2.21
CA TYR A 175 19.38 -2.44 -2.30
C TYR A 175 18.49 -2.01 -3.46
N SER A 176 17.51 -1.16 -3.17
CA SER A 176 16.54 -0.63 -4.12
C SER A 176 16.94 0.73 -4.69
N ILE A 177 16.17 1.21 -5.69
CA ILE A 177 16.34 2.52 -6.31
C ILE A 177 16.39 3.62 -5.25
N GLY A 178 17.43 4.47 -5.34
CA GLY A 178 17.65 5.62 -4.46
C GLY A 178 18.46 5.31 -3.20
N GLU A 179 18.72 4.04 -2.88
CA GLU A 179 19.61 3.67 -1.79
C GLU A 179 21.08 3.88 -2.17
N SER A 180 21.91 4.16 -1.19
CA SER A 180 23.30 4.55 -1.39
C SER A 180 24.23 3.55 -0.72
N ILE A 181 25.22 3.08 -1.47
CA ILE A 181 26.24 2.14 -1.07
C ILE A 181 27.58 2.87 -1.12
N ASP A 182 28.30 2.94 0.00
CA ASP A 182 29.65 3.49 0.02
C ASP A 182 30.66 2.48 -0.52
N ILE A 183 31.60 2.96 -1.31
CA ILE A 183 32.70 2.15 -1.85
C ILE A 183 34.00 2.69 -1.28
N ILE A 184 34.69 1.90 -0.50
CA ILE A 184 35.93 2.24 0.20
C ILE A 184 37.07 1.53 -0.50
N THR A 185 38.03 2.32 -1.04
CA THR A 185 39.29 1.82 -1.57
C THR A 185 40.36 1.95 -0.49
N THR A 186 41.00 0.86 -0.10
CA THR A 186 42.13 0.85 0.86
C THR A 186 43.43 0.66 0.10
N PHE A 187 44.40 1.52 0.39
CA PHE A 187 45.75 1.49 -0.20
C PHE A 187 46.77 0.90 0.77
N SER A 188 47.88 0.36 0.21
CA SER A 188 49.01 -0.20 0.97
C SER A 188 49.70 0.82 1.87
N GLU A 189 49.60 2.09 1.50
CA GLU A 189 50.20 3.20 2.19
C GLU A 189 49.43 4.49 1.96
N THR A 190 49.92 5.60 2.53
CA THR A 190 49.30 6.91 2.41
C THR A 190 49.49 7.50 1.02
N VAL A 191 48.39 7.80 0.36
CA VAL A 191 48.38 8.43 -0.97
C VAL A 191 47.66 9.80 -0.96
N SER A 192 47.98 10.60 -1.97
CA SER A 192 47.28 11.86 -2.27
C SER A 192 46.83 11.86 -3.72
N SER A 193 45.61 12.29 -3.98
CA SER A 193 45.08 12.51 -5.33
C SER A 193 44.84 13.99 -5.60
N THR A 194 45.44 14.51 -6.67
CA THR A 194 45.20 15.88 -7.14
C THR A 194 44.03 15.98 -8.14
N GLY A 195 43.52 14.83 -8.58
CA GLY A 195 42.42 14.71 -9.53
C GLY A 195 41.40 13.68 -9.10
N ASN A 196 40.67 13.14 -10.08
CA ASN A 196 39.59 12.20 -9.87
C ASN A 196 40.00 10.77 -10.20
N ILE A 197 39.53 9.82 -9.37
CA ILE A 197 39.57 8.38 -9.63
C ILE A 197 38.16 7.96 -10.01
N GLN A 198 38.00 7.31 -11.14
CA GLN A 198 36.74 6.69 -11.58
C GLN A 198 36.71 5.22 -11.15
N ILE A 199 35.59 4.83 -10.57
CA ILE A 199 35.26 3.45 -10.22
C ILE A 199 34.11 3.04 -11.10
N VAL A 200 34.28 1.99 -11.90
CA VAL A 200 33.20 1.34 -12.65
C VAL A 200 32.66 0.20 -11.81
N VAL A 201 31.42 0.31 -11.44
CA VAL A 201 30.71 -0.66 -10.60
C VAL A 201 29.87 -1.55 -11.52
N GLU A 202 29.92 -2.86 -11.32
CA GLU A 202 29.14 -3.83 -12.10
C GLU A 202 27.67 -3.75 -11.69
N THR A 203 26.84 -3.17 -12.54
CA THR A 203 25.42 -2.93 -12.30
C THR A 203 24.55 -3.31 -13.49
N GLY A 204 25.10 -4.15 -14.40
CA GLY A 204 24.43 -4.65 -15.59
C GLY A 204 24.88 -3.96 -16.88
N THR A 205 23.96 -3.48 -17.70
CA THR A 205 24.32 -2.85 -18.98
C THR A 205 23.48 -1.59 -19.20
N PRO A 206 24.11 -0.39 -19.15
CA PRO A 206 25.53 -0.09 -18.87
C PRO A 206 25.86 -0.15 -17.38
N ASP A 207 27.13 -0.41 -17.08
CA ASP A 207 27.68 -0.28 -15.74
C ASP A 207 27.69 1.18 -15.25
N GLN A 208 27.53 1.37 -13.96
CA GLN A 208 27.61 2.69 -13.35
C GLN A 208 29.05 3.12 -13.09
N THR A 209 29.31 4.43 -13.22
CA THR A 209 30.61 5.01 -12.91
C THR A 209 30.47 6.03 -11.80
N VAL A 210 31.19 5.82 -10.70
CA VAL A 210 31.27 6.77 -9.58
C VAL A 210 32.65 7.37 -9.47
N THR A 211 32.79 8.48 -8.78
CA THR A 211 34.05 9.25 -8.75
C THR A 211 34.47 9.54 -7.33
N ILE A 212 35.72 9.18 -7.00
CA ILE A 212 36.41 9.71 -5.84
C ILE A 212 37.05 11.03 -6.25
N SER A 213 36.71 12.11 -5.55
CA SER A 213 37.31 13.43 -5.74
C SER A 213 38.71 13.49 -5.13
N SER A 214 39.48 14.55 -5.47
CA SER A 214 40.83 14.79 -4.93
C SER A 214 40.85 14.76 -3.40
N PHE A 215 41.92 14.17 -2.84
CA PHE A 215 42.15 14.07 -1.41
C PHE A 215 43.67 14.11 -1.10
N THR A 216 44.00 14.32 0.16
CA THR A 216 45.40 14.41 0.58
C THR A 216 45.69 13.49 1.76
N SER A 217 46.80 12.75 1.66
CA SER A 217 47.42 11.98 2.76
C SER A 217 46.46 11.03 3.49
N ASN A 218 45.85 10.10 2.75
CA ASN A 218 44.96 9.07 3.29
C ASN A 218 45.37 7.68 2.81
N THR A 219 45.19 6.67 3.66
CA THR A 219 45.29 5.24 3.30
C THR A 219 43.97 4.68 2.77
N THR A 220 42.87 5.44 2.85
CA THR A 220 41.55 5.06 2.33
C THR A 220 40.93 6.22 1.55
N ALA A 221 40.15 5.87 0.54
CA ALA A 221 39.35 6.83 -0.22
C ALA A 221 37.95 6.27 -0.45
N THR A 222 36.91 7.09 -0.25
CA THR A 222 35.51 6.65 -0.28
C THR A 222 34.71 7.47 -1.28
N THR A 223 33.80 6.79 -1.98
CA THR A 223 32.75 7.41 -2.77
C THR A 223 31.43 6.67 -2.55
N ASN A 224 30.31 7.22 -3.01
CA ASN A 224 29.00 6.59 -2.92
C ASN A 224 28.50 6.25 -4.33
N TYR A 225 27.99 5.05 -4.47
CA TYR A 225 27.14 4.63 -5.55
C TYR A 225 25.67 4.71 -5.07
N THR A 226 24.78 5.25 -5.89
CA THR A 226 23.34 5.28 -5.62
C THR A 226 22.63 4.48 -6.71
N VAL A 227 21.83 3.50 -6.29
CA VAL A 227 21.08 2.63 -7.20
C VAL A 227 20.11 3.46 -8.04
N VAL A 228 20.14 3.28 -9.35
CA VAL A 228 19.20 3.91 -10.29
C VAL A 228 18.35 2.85 -11.00
N GLU A 229 17.27 3.31 -11.64
CA GLU A 229 16.38 2.41 -12.39
C GLU A 229 17.15 1.66 -13.49
N GLY A 230 17.03 0.34 -13.48
CA GLY A 230 17.68 -0.58 -14.43
C GLY A 230 19.01 -1.14 -13.98
N ASP A 231 19.56 -0.72 -12.83
CA ASP A 231 20.76 -1.32 -12.24
C ASP A 231 20.41 -2.69 -11.66
N GLU A 232 21.26 -3.69 -11.93
CA GLU A 232 21.07 -5.06 -11.44
C GLU A 232 22.41 -5.72 -11.18
N SER A 233 22.62 -6.22 -9.98
CA SER A 233 23.76 -7.07 -9.64
C SER A 233 23.39 -8.08 -8.56
N SER A 234 23.70 -9.34 -8.78
CA SER A 234 23.45 -10.39 -7.79
C SER A 234 24.47 -10.38 -6.65
N ASP A 235 25.62 -9.73 -6.85
CA ASP A 235 26.66 -9.49 -5.86
C ASP A 235 27.55 -8.36 -6.41
N LEU A 236 27.45 -7.19 -5.79
CA LEU A 236 28.01 -5.95 -6.34
C LEU A 236 29.52 -5.96 -6.32
N SER A 237 30.15 -5.85 -7.50
CA SER A 237 31.58 -5.80 -7.68
C SER A 237 32.08 -4.53 -8.37
N VAL A 238 33.38 -4.29 -8.32
CA VAL A 238 34.02 -3.22 -9.05
C VAL A 238 34.77 -3.79 -10.24
N ASN A 239 34.38 -3.35 -11.44
CA ASN A 239 35.02 -3.79 -12.69
C ASN A 239 36.37 -3.12 -12.94
N SER A 240 36.52 -1.87 -12.55
CA SER A 240 37.79 -1.17 -12.73
C SER A 240 37.91 0.09 -11.85
N LEU A 241 39.17 0.40 -11.50
CA LEU A 241 39.60 1.69 -10.97
C LEU A 241 40.51 2.37 -11.98
N THR A 242 40.25 3.62 -12.31
CA THR A 242 41.07 4.36 -13.26
C THR A 242 41.26 5.80 -12.83
N LYS A 243 42.46 6.34 -13.04
CA LYS A 243 42.75 7.76 -12.86
C LYS A 243 42.20 8.54 -14.07
N SER A 244 41.16 9.36 -13.87
CA SER A 244 40.55 10.12 -14.95
C SER A 244 41.17 11.51 -15.13
N SER A 245 41.80 12.04 -14.08
CA SER A 245 42.52 13.32 -14.11
C SER A 245 43.53 13.40 -12.96
N GLY A 246 44.47 14.35 -13.05
CA GLY A 246 45.43 14.63 -12.01
C GLY A 246 46.40 13.45 -11.75
N GLU A 247 46.93 13.40 -10.56
CA GLU A 247 47.90 12.41 -10.11
C GLU A 247 47.43 11.73 -8.84
N LEU A 248 47.77 10.45 -8.68
CA LEU A 248 47.54 9.67 -7.46
C LEU A 248 48.90 9.07 -7.06
N ARG A 249 49.46 9.59 -5.98
CA ARG A 249 50.85 9.28 -5.57
C ARG A 249 50.97 9.23 -4.04
N ASP A 250 52.00 8.52 -3.59
CA ASP A 250 52.47 8.59 -2.22
C ASP A 250 53.20 9.92 -1.92
N ALA A 251 53.81 10.00 -0.74
CA ALA A 251 54.56 11.17 -0.31
C ALA A 251 55.90 11.30 -1.05
N ALA A 252 56.46 10.22 -1.56
CA ALA A 252 57.72 10.19 -2.33
C ALA A 252 57.48 10.50 -3.82
N GLY A 253 56.26 10.41 -4.29
CA GLY A 253 55.86 10.69 -5.66
C GLY A 253 55.73 9.45 -6.54
N ASN A 254 55.74 8.25 -5.99
CA ASN A 254 55.47 7.04 -6.76
C ASN A 254 54.00 6.97 -7.14
N ASP A 255 53.71 6.70 -8.42
CA ASP A 255 52.35 6.56 -8.94
C ASP A 255 51.72 5.27 -8.40
N ALA A 256 50.48 5.38 -7.88
CA ALA A 256 49.71 4.24 -7.38
C ALA A 256 49.29 3.28 -8.48
N ASP A 257 49.43 1.97 -8.21
CA ASP A 257 48.84 0.90 -9.00
C ASP A 257 47.40 0.67 -8.58
N LEU A 258 46.46 0.89 -9.52
CA LEU A 258 45.00 0.77 -9.30
C LEU A 258 44.47 -0.64 -9.68
N SER A 259 45.34 -1.62 -9.88
CA SER A 259 44.93 -3.00 -10.11
C SER A 259 44.17 -3.54 -8.90
N ILE A 260 42.97 -4.10 -9.12
CA ILE A 260 42.19 -4.72 -8.05
C ILE A 260 42.80 -6.07 -7.71
N PRO A 261 43.18 -6.33 -6.46
CA PRO A 261 43.77 -7.61 -6.07
C PRO A 261 42.68 -8.70 -6.08
N GLY A 262 43.09 -9.91 -6.51
CA GLY A 262 42.18 -11.06 -6.52
C GLY A 262 41.81 -11.51 -5.10
N GLY A 263 40.49 -11.68 -4.86
CA GLY A 263 39.96 -12.06 -3.54
C GLY A 263 39.79 -10.90 -2.57
N GLU A 264 39.86 -9.65 -3.06
CA GLU A 264 39.74 -8.43 -2.25
C GLU A 264 38.86 -7.37 -2.94
N ASN A 265 38.04 -7.78 -3.91
CA ASN A 265 37.07 -6.94 -4.53
C ASN A 265 35.85 -6.73 -3.62
N LEU A 266 34.92 -5.89 -3.98
CA LEU A 266 33.74 -5.56 -3.17
C LEU A 266 32.87 -6.79 -2.92
N ASP A 267 32.61 -7.61 -3.94
CA ASP A 267 31.87 -8.88 -3.86
C ASP A 267 32.58 -9.98 -3.05
N ASP A 268 33.90 -9.90 -2.90
CA ASP A 268 34.65 -10.81 -2.00
C ASP A 268 34.46 -10.44 -0.51
N ASN A 269 34.19 -9.16 -0.23
CA ASN A 269 34.16 -8.59 1.11
C ASN A 269 32.75 -8.34 1.65
N GLU A 270 31.78 -8.05 0.78
CA GLU A 270 30.42 -7.68 1.16
C GLU A 270 29.39 -8.35 0.22
N ALA A 271 28.36 -8.95 0.79
CA ALA A 271 27.28 -9.58 0.03
C ALA A 271 26.16 -8.55 -0.25
N ILE A 272 26.32 -7.77 -1.30
CA ILE A 272 25.42 -6.68 -1.69
C ILE A 272 24.71 -7.03 -2.98
N VAL A 273 23.39 -7.13 -2.94
CA VAL A 273 22.53 -7.31 -4.12
C VAL A 273 21.96 -5.97 -4.53
N VAL A 274 22.07 -5.62 -5.79
CA VAL A 274 21.45 -4.42 -6.37
C VAL A 274 20.26 -4.85 -7.21
N ASP A 275 19.10 -4.28 -6.90
CA ASP A 275 17.86 -4.44 -7.65
C ASP A 275 17.25 -3.06 -7.94
N GLY A 276 17.55 -2.51 -9.10
CA GLY A 276 17.00 -1.26 -9.62
C GLY A 276 15.78 -1.47 -10.53
N ASN A 277 15.17 -2.66 -10.52
CA ASN A 277 14.01 -2.94 -11.37
C ASN A 277 12.70 -2.64 -10.63
N ILE A 278 11.88 -1.78 -11.24
CA ILE A 278 10.53 -1.52 -10.72
C ILE A 278 9.62 -2.68 -11.14
N PRO A 279 8.96 -3.37 -10.20
CA PRO A 279 8.02 -4.43 -10.54
C PRO A 279 6.88 -3.95 -11.44
N ALA A 280 6.42 -4.83 -12.33
CA ALA A 280 5.25 -4.53 -13.16
C ALA A 280 4.01 -4.33 -12.29
N ALA A 281 3.14 -3.39 -12.69
CA ALA A 281 1.85 -3.18 -12.03
C ALA A 281 0.99 -4.46 -12.09
N VAL A 282 0.31 -4.79 -11.00
CA VAL A 282 -0.53 -5.97 -10.89
C VAL A 282 -2.00 -5.61 -11.08
N ASN A 283 -2.72 -6.40 -11.87
CA ASN A 283 -4.16 -6.27 -12.01
C ASN A 283 -4.84 -7.07 -10.91
N VAL A 284 -5.77 -6.46 -10.20
CA VAL A 284 -6.58 -7.20 -9.23
C VAL A 284 -7.58 -8.07 -9.99
N GLY A 285 -7.66 -9.35 -9.66
CA GLY A 285 -8.69 -10.25 -10.16
C GLY A 285 -10.03 -10.08 -9.43
N THR A 286 -10.73 -11.17 -9.20
CA THR A 286 -12.03 -11.13 -8.52
C THR A 286 -11.91 -10.74 -7.05
N VAL A 287 -12.92 -9.98 -6.60
CA VAL A 287 -13.15 -9.61 -5.21
C VAL A 287 -14.44 -10.25 -4.75
N VAL A 288 -14.42 -11.01 -3.64
CA VAL A 288 -15.55 -11.79 -3.15
C VAL A 288 -15.79 -11.50 -1.67
N ALA A 289 -17.03 -11.16 -1.32
CA ALA A 289 -17.46 -11.10 0.06
C ALA A 289 -17.57 -12.53 0.64
N VAL A 290 -16.99 -12.78 1.80
CA VAL A 290 -16.95 -14.07 2.47
C VAL A 290 -17.89 -14.04 3.67
N GLY A 291 -18.71 -15.11 3.81
CA GLY A 291 -19.73 -15.25 4.85
C GLY A 291 -21.06 -15.67 4.24
N ALA A 292 -21.97 -16.21 5.03
CA ALA A 292 -23.27 -16.64 4.53
C ALA A 292 -24.37 -15.64 4.92
N PRO A 293 -25.21 -15.23 3.99
CA PRO A 293 -25.23 -15.59 2.57
C PRO A 293 -24.15 -14.86 1.76
N VAL A 294 -23.62 -15.52 0.73
CA VAL A 294 -22.75 -14.88 -0.26
C VAL A 294 -23.64 -14.36 -1.39
N ALA A 295 -23.64 -13.07 -1.59
CA ALA A 295 -24.22 -12.42 -2.75
C ALA A 295 -23.11 -11.89 -3.66
N THR A 296 -23.17 -12.20 -4.94
CA THR A 296 -22.17 -11.74 -5.91
C THR A 296 -22.21 -10.22 -5.98
N ASP A 297 -21.02 -9.60 -5.90
CA ASP A 297 -20.82 -8.16 -6.02
C ASP A 297 -21.46 -7.30 -4.90
N TYR A 298 -21.85 -7.94 -3.79
CA TYR A 298 -22.40 -7.24 -2.64
C TYR A 298 -21.65 -7.54 -1.35
N TRP A 299 -21.64 -6.52 -0.48
CA TRP A 299 -21.23 -6.66 0.92
C TRP A 299 -22.43 -6.40 1.82
N ASN A 300 -22.82 -7.41 2.61
CA ASN A 300 -23.91 -7.31 3.57
C ASN A 300 -23.44 -7.43 5.03
N SER A 301 -24.33 -7.20 5.99
CA SER A 301 -24.04 -7.25 7.42
C SER A 301 -23.56 -8.60 7.96
N SER A 302 -23.81 -9.70 7.24
CA SER A 302 -23.43 -11.06 7.62
C SER A 302 -22.06 -11.47 7.11
N ASN A 303 -21.45 -10.68 6.20
CA ASN A 303 -20.12 -10.97 5.68
C ASN A 303 -19.06 -10.80 6.76
N THR A 304 -18.00 -11.60 6.70
CA THR A 304 -16.91 -11.66 7.69
C THR A 304 -15.60 -11.08 7.20
N SER A 305 -15.35 -11.20 5.90
CA SER A 305 -14.15 -10.66 5.23
C SER A 305 -14.39 -10.45 3.74
N LEU A 306 -13.55 -9.63 3.13
CA LEU A 306 -13.45 -9.48 1.68
C LEU A 306 -12.20 -10.26 1.21
N SER A 307 -12.36 -11.15 0.27
CA SER A 307 -11.30 -11.95 -0.35
C SER A 307 -10.91 -11.31 -1.67
N VAL A 308 -9.66 -10.83 -1.76
CA VAL A 308 -9.11 -10.15 -2.94
C VAL A 308 -8.08 -11.05 -3.61
N THR A 309 -8.30 -11.41 -4.85
CA THR A 309 -7.34 -12.19 -5.65
C THR A 309 -6.38 -11.26 -6.36
N VAL A 310 -5.07 -11.41 -6.10
CA VAL A 310 -4.01 -10.64 -6.74
C VAL A 310 -3.10 -11.59 -7.50
N PRO A 311 -3.08 -11.55 -8.83
CA PRO A 311 -2.15 -12.34 -9.65
C PRO A 311 -0.74 -11.76 -9.54
N ILE A 312 0.15 -12.45 -8.84
CA ILE A 312 1.56 -12.06 -8.72
C ILE A 312 2.30 -12.51 -9.98
N PRO A 313 2.97 -11.59 -10.70
CA PRO A 313 3.78 -11.92 -11.88
C PRO A 313 4.83 -12.99 -11.62
N GLY A 314 5.35 -13.61 -12.70
CA GLY A 314 6.43 -14.60 -12.62
C GLY A 314 7.82 -14.03 -12.31
N ASP A 315 7.88 -12.86 -11.73
CA ASP A 315 9.10 -12.17 -11.29
C ASP A 315 9.56 -12.69 -9.93
N ALA A 316 10.78 -13.23 -9.88
CA ALA A 316 11.32 -13.85 -8.67
C ALA A 316 11.65 -12.82 -7.58
N SER A 317 11.93 -11.56 -7.95
CA SER A 317 12.22 -10.48 -6.99
C SER A 317 11.02 -10.15 -6.09
N LEU A 318 9.80 -10.45 -6.56
CA LEU A 318 8.57 -10.27 -5.78
C LEU A 318 8.41 -11.25 -4.62
N VAL A 319 9.08 -12.42 -4.66
CA VAL A 319 9.02 -13.39 -3.57
C VAL A 319 9.75 -12.84 -2.34
N LEU A 320 9.08 -12.86 -1.18
CA LEU A 320 9.42 -12.18 0.07
C LEU A 320 9.17 -10.66 0.07
N GLY A 321 8.73 -10.10 -1.04
CA GLY A 321 8.16 -8.76 -1.09
C GLY A 321 6.74 -8.71 -0.51
N THR A 322 5.99 -7.65 -0.82
CA THR A 322 4.65 -7.43 -0.26
C THR A 322 3.63 -6.98 -1.30
N VAL A 323 2.36 -7.33 -1.04
CA VAL A 323 1.18 -6.77 -1.72
C VAL A 323 0.46 -5.81 -0.78
N GLN A 324 0.19 -4.60 -1.22
CA GLN A 324 -0.71 -3.67 -0.57
C GLN A 324 -1.99 -3.53 -1.39
N VAL A 325 -3.09 -4.07 -0.87
CA VAL A 325 -4.43 -3.84 -1.43
C VAL A 325 -4.87 -2.44 -1.07
N LYS A 326 -5.47 -1.75 -2.04
CA LYS A 326 -6.03 -0.41 -1.88
C LYS A 326 -7.48 -0.39 -2.33
N GLY A 327 -8.30 0.38 -1.65
CA GLY A 327 -9.70 0.62 -1.99
C GLY A 327 -9.96 2.09 -2.28
N TYR A 328 -11.03 2.36 -3.03
CA TYR A 328 -11.53 3.72 -3.26
C TYR A 328 -13.00 3.69 -3.68
N TRP A 329 -13.63 4.85 -3.60
CA TRP A 329 -15.01 5.07 -3.95
C TRP A 329 -15.11 6.03 -5.15
N GLY A 330 -16.05 5.79 -6.05
CA GLY A 330 -16.22 6.64 -7.24
C GLY A 330 -15.29 6.28 -8.40
N ALA A 331 -14.85 7.28 -9.21
CA ALA A 331 -14.18 7.03 -10.48
C ALA A 331 -12.68 7.36 -10.51
N ASP A 332 -12.14 8.00 -9.46
CA ASP A 332 -10.76 8.46 -9.45
C ASP A 332 -9.86 7.52 -8.64
N VAL A 333 -9.11 6.67 -9.34
CA VAL A 333 -8.14 5.72 -8.75
C VAL A 333 -7.04 6.41 -7.94
N ASN A 334 -6.74 7.67 -8.20
CA ASN A 334 -5.72 8.41 -7.44
C ASN A 334 -6.17 8.69 -5.99
N THR A 335 -7.45 8.50 -5.68
CA THR A 335 -7.98 8.57 -4.32
C THR A 335 -7.83 7.27 -3.54
N ALA A 336 -7.29 6.20 -4.16
CA ALA A 336 -7.15 4.89 -3.55
C ALA A 336 -6.25 4.92 -2.30
N GLN A 337 -6.79 4.47 -1.19
CA GLN A 337 -6.14 4.38 0.11
C GLN A 337 -5.87 2.92 0.49
N ASN A 338 -4.96 2.69 1.41
CA ASN A 338 -4.65 1.34 1.87
C ASN A 338 -5.88 0.69 2.52
N LEU A 339 -6.25 -0.47 2.03
CA LEU A 339 -7.33 -1.30 2.55
C LEU A 339 -6.71 -2.42 3.40
N GLY A 340 -6.43 -2.10 4.65
CA GLY A 340 -5.70 -2.97 5.56
C GLY A 340 -4.17 -2.87 5.45
N SER A 341 -3.47 -3.78 6.11
CA SER A 341 -2.00 -3.89 6.06
C SER A 341 -1.55 -4.66 4.82
N SER A 342 -0.29 -4.43 4.42
CA SER A 342 0.34 -5.24 3.37
C SER A 342 0.46 -6.71 3.76
N ALA A 343 0.42 -7.58 2.76
CA ALA A 343 0.57 -9.02 2.90
C ALA A 343 1.86 -9.50 2.21
N SER A 344 2.61 -10.41 2.84
CA SER A 344 3.86 -10.94 2.28
C SER A 344 3.58 -11.88 1.11
N ILE A 345 4.38 -11.75 0.04
CA ILE A 345 4.33 -12.61 -1.14
C ILE A 345 5.16 -13.87 -0.87
N GLY A 346 4.51 -15.02 -0.76
CA GLY A 346 5.18 -16.32 -0.56
C GLY A 346 5.60 -17.01 -1.86
N ALA A 347 4.92 -16.73 -2.97
CA ALA A 347 5.18 -17.31 -4.28
C ALA A 347 4.52 -16.47 -5.38
N THR A 348 4.96 -16.65 -6.62
CA THR A 348 4.31 -16.10 -7.82
C THR A 348 3.01 -16.84 -8.13
N GLY A 349 2.13 -16.23 -8.94
CA GLY A 349 0.79 -16.77 -9.26
C GLY A 349 -0.32 -16.12 -8.44
N ASN A 350 -1.49 -16.72 -8.41
CA ASN A 350 -2.64 -16.13 -7.71
C ASN A 350 -2.45 -16.16 -6.19
N MET A 351 -2.43 -14.98 -5.60
CA MET A 351 -2.40 -14.76 -4.17
C MET A 351 -3.77 -14.24 -3.70
N THR A 352 -4.26 -14.75 -2.58
CA THR A 352 -5.48 -14.24 -1.95
C THR A 352 -5.13 -13.39 -0.73
N VAL A 353 -5.61 -12.15 -0.73
CA VAL A 353 -5.51 -11.25 0.42
C VAL A 353 -6.88 -11.13 1.07
N SER A 354 -6.97 -11.45 2.35
CA SER A 354 -8.21 -11.35 3.12
C SER A 354 -8.26 -10.04 3.89
N ILE A 355 -9.31 -9.26 3.64
CA ILE A 355 -9.59 -8.00 4.35
C ILE A 355 -10.69 -8.28 5.38
N PRO A 356 -10.41 -8.23 6.68
CA PRO A 356 -11.40 -8.47 7.73
C PRO A 356 -12.54 -7.46 7.71
N LYS A 357 -13.75 -7.87 8.12
CA LYS A 357 -14.93 -7.02 8.25
C LYS A 357 -14.63 -5.70 8.95
N ALA A 358 -14.01 -5.75 10.11
CA ALA A 358 -13.71 -4.54 10.89
C ALA A 358 -12.80 -3.54 10.13
N THR A 359 -11.90 -4.03 9.28
CA THR A 359 -11.02 -3.20 8.46
C THR A 359 -11.80 -2.54 7.32
N LEU A 360 -12.67 -3.30 6.64
CA LEU A 360 -13.49 -2.76 5.56
C LEU A 360 -14.52 -1.76 6.07
N GLU A 361 -15.22 -2.07 7.16
CA GLU A 361 -16.26 -1.18 7.73
C GLU A 361 -15.69 0.09 8.37
N ALA A 362 -14.41 0.07 8.76
CA ALA A 362 -13.69 1.26 9.21
C ALA A 362 -13.07 2.07 8.06
N PHE A 363 -13.13 1.57 6.82
CA PHE A 363 -12.55 2.24 5.66
C PHE A 363 -13.33 3.51 5.33
N GLY A 364 -12.63 4.63 5.20
CA GLY A 364 -13.25 5.94 5.01
C GLY A 364 -14.17 5.96 3.78
N GLY A 365 -15.43 6.39 3.97
CA GLY A 365 -16.45 6.41 2.93
C GLY A 365 -17.33 5.14 2.86
N PHE A 366 -17.16 4.19 3.78
CA PHE A 366 -18.02 3.02 3.89
C PHE A 366 -19.45 3.46 4.29
N VAL A 367 -20.38 3.31 3.37
CA VAL A 367 -21.82 3.65 3.55
C VAL A 367 -22.66 2.72 2.68
N ASP A 368 -23.92 2.51 3.07
CA ASP A 368 -24.89 1.81 2.23
C ASP A 368 -25.06 2.51 0.87
N GLY A 369 -25.13 1.75 -0.19
CA GLY A 369 -25.16 2.22 -1.58
C GLY A 369 -23.77 2.62 -2.11
N GLY A 370 -22.70 2.58 -1.29
CA GLY A 370 -21.34 2.82 -1.73
C GLY A 370 -20.83 1.69 -2.61
N VAL A 371 -20.09 2.02 -3.67
CA VAL A 371 -19.48 1.05 -4.58
C VAL A 371 -17.99 1.06 -4.38
N LEU A 372 -17.46 -0.01 -3.78
CA LEU A 372 -16.04 -0.20 -3.54
C LEU A 372 -15.34 -0.74 -4.78
N LYS A 373 -14.27 -0.07 -5.17
CA LYS A 373 -13.31 -0.49 -6.18
C LYS A 373 -11.99 -0.84 -5.53
N VAL A 374 -11.32 -1.86 -6.03
CA VAL A 374 -10.09 -2.39 -5.44
C VAL A 374 -8.98 -2.41 -6.47
N VAL A 375 -7.81 -1.95 -6.07
CA VAL A 375 -6.56 -2.00 -6.81
C VAL A 375 -5.44 -2.52 -5.90
N ALA A 376 -4.28 -2.83 -6.47
CA ALA A 376 -3.13 -3.26 -5.68
C ALA A 376 -1.83 -2.64 -6.20
N ILE A 377 -0.86 -2.56 -5.31
CA ILE A 377 0.55 -2.34 -5.61
C ILE A 377 1.35 -3.48 -5.03
N VAL A 378 2.47 -3.81 -5.66
CA VAL A 378 3.44 -4.77 -5.15
C VAL A 378 4.75 -4.05 -4.87
N THR A 379 5.43 -4.50 -3.84
CA THR A 379 6.78 -4.08 -3.50
C THR A 379 7.64 -5.33 -3.52
N ASP A 380 8.77 -5.32 -4.22
CA ASP A 380 9.68 -6.45 -4.28
C ASP A 380 10.47 -6.62 -2.96
N LYS A 381 11.36 -7.60 -2.94
CA LYS A 381 12.20 -7.90 -1.79
C LYS A 381 13.20 -6.77 -1.48
N ALA A 382 13.70 -6.08 -2.50
CA ALA A 382 14.62 -4.96 -2.36
C ALA A 382 13.93 -3.68 -1.86
N GLY A 383 12.63 -3.51 -2.15
CA GLY A 383 11.83 -2.35 -1.74
C GLY A 383 11.30 -1.50 -2.89
N ASN A 384 11.57 -1.86 -4.16
CA ASN A 384 11.01 -1.14 -5.29
C ASN A 384 9.51 -1.40 -5.40
N THR A 385 8.74 -0.34 -5.63
CA THR A 385 7.28 -0.40 -5.61
C THR A 385 6.71 -0.16 -7.00
N SER A 386 5.78 -1.04 -7.43
CA SER A 386 5.10 -0.91 -8.71
C SER A 386 4.20 0.33 -8.78
N ALA A 387 3.83 0.74 -9.98
CA ALA A 387 2.68 1.60 -10.17
C ALA A 387 1.39 0.91 -9.69
N VAL A 388 0.35 1.70 -9.46
CA VAL A 388 -0.99 1.17 -9.17
C VAL A 388 -1.48 0.38 -10.38
N GLY A 389 -1.95 -0.84 -10.15
CA GLY A 389 -2.51 -1.69 -11.18
C GLY A 389 -3.93 -1.30 -11.63
N THR A 390 -4.53 -2.13 -12.47
CA THR A 390 -5.93 -1.96 -12.87
C THR A 390 -6.87 -2.40 -11.76
N GLU A 391 -8.10 -1.87 -11.81
CA GLU A 391 -9.21 -2.25 -10.93
C GLU A 391 -9.49 -3.75 -10.97
N SER A 392 -10.14 -4.24 -9.91
CA SER A 392 -10.69 -5.60 -9.86
C SER A 392 -11.68 -5.88 -11.00
N ASP A 393 -11.80 -7.15 -11.36
CA ASP A 393 -12.75 -7.61 -12.39
C ASP A 393 -14.21 -7.27 -12.07
N ASN A 394 -14.52 -7.05 -10.80
CA ASN A 394 -15.84 -6.68 -10.29
C ASN A 394 -15.74 -5.61 -9.19
N GLU A 395 -16.86 -4.91 -8.99
CA GLU A 395 -17.05 -3.92 -7.94
C GLU A 395 -17.88 -4.52 -6.80
N ILE A 396 -17.75 -3.99 -5.58
CA ILE A 396 -18.54 -4.45 -4.43
C ILE A 396 -19.46 -3.32 -3.97
N THR A 397 -20.77 -3.55 -4.12
CA THR A 397 -21.79 -2.65 -3.59
C THR A 397 -22.02 -2.94 -2.11
N ILE A 398 -21.97 -1.93 -1.28
CA ILE A 398 -22.28 -2.03 0.15
C ILE A 398 -23.79 -1.94 0.33
N ASP A 399 -24.37 -2.95 0.95
CA ASP A 399 -25.79 -2.97 1.31
C ASP A 399 -25.97 -3.78 2.60
N GLN A 400 -26.15 -3.07 3.70
CA GLN A 400 -26.36 -3.65 5.03
C GLN A 400 -27.80 -3.45 5.53
N THR A 401 -28.65 -2.85 4.72
CA THR A 401 -30.02 -2.52 5.08
C THR A 401 -30.94 -3.71 4.79
N ALA A 402 -31.64 -4.18 5.82
CA ALA A 402 -32.62 -5.26 5.67
C ALA A 402 -33.92 -4.73 5.05
N PRO A 403 -34.52 -5.43 4.07
CA PRO A 403 -35.83 -5.07 3.56
C PRO A 403 -36.92 -5.10 4.64
N VAL A 404 -37.87 -4.18 4.58
CA VAL A 404 -38.99 -4.10 5.50
C VAL A 404 -40.32 -4.02 4.71
N VAL A 405 -41.42 -4.50 5.29
CA VAL A 405 -42.76 -4.25 4.74
C VAL A 405 -43.15 -2.79 5.05
N THR A 406 -43.41 -2.04 4.02
CA THR A 406 -43.76 -0.60 4.12
C THR A 406 -45.25 -0.28 3.98
N ASN A 407 -46.00 -1.16 3.31
CA ASN A 407 -47.41 -0.99 3.08
C ASN A 407 -48.11 -2.34 2.90
N ILE A 408 -49.36 -2.45 3.41
CA ILE A 408 -50.26 -3.57 3.18
C ILE A 408 -51.57 -2.99 2.69
N SER A 409 -52.06 -3.45 1.54
CA SER A 409 -53.27 -2.95 0.91
C SER A 409 -54.04 -4.08 0.19
N SER A 410 -55.03 -3.74 -0.56
CA SER A 410 -55.82 -4.63 -1.42
C SER A 410 -56.35 -3.86 -2.62
N ASP A 411 -56.58 -4.52 -3.74
CA ASP A 411 -57.31 -3.96 -4.87
C ASP A 411 -58.82 -4.07 -4.68
N ALA A 412 -59.31 -4.92 -3.76
CA ALA A 412 -60.71 -5.09 -3.43
C ALA A 412 -61.38 -3.73 -3.07
N ALA A 413 -62.63 -3.56 -3.44
CA ALA A 413 -63.39 -2.37 -3.09
C ALA A 413 -63.70 -2.30 -1.58
N ASN A 414 -63.90 -1.11 -1.03
CA ASN A 414 -64.43 -0.98 0.33
C ASN A 414 -65.84 -1.54 0.41
N GLY A 415 -66.17 -2.32 1.46
CA GLY A 415 -67.46 -2.92 1.66
C GLY A 415 -67.40 -4.16 2.54
N THR A 416 -68.54 -4.83 2.70
CA THR A 416 -68.68 -6.06 3.47
C THR A 416 -68.60 -7.25 2.51
N TYR A 417 -67.83 -8.27 2.89
CA TYR A 417 -67.57 -9.50 2.12
C TYR A 417 -68.09 -10.71 2.88
N GLY A 418 -68.82 -11.57 2.17
CA GLY A 418 -69.43 -12.78 2.70
C GLY A 418 -68.61 -14.03 2.44
N VAL A 419 -69.17 -15.19 2.86
CA VAL A 419 -68.53 -16.51 2.71
C VAL A 419 -68.17 -16.79 1.25
N SER A 420 -66.96 -17.26 0.98
CA SER A 420 -66.36 -17.57 -0.34
C SER A 420 -65.95 -16.32 -1.16
N ASP A 421 -66.16 -15.12 -0.68
CA ASP A 421 -65.59 -13.95 -1.32
C ASP A 421 -64.05 -13.96 -1.18
N VAL A 422 -63.37 -13.46 -2.19
CA VAL A 422 -61.91 -13.45 -2.28
C VAL A 422 -61.42 -11.99 -2.21
N ILE A 423 -60.45 -11.76 -1.32
CA ILE A 423 -59.82 -10.47 -1.09
C ILE A 423 -58.31 -10.66 -1.31
N ASP A 424 -57.73 -9.98 -2.28
CA ASP A 424 -56.27 -9.92 -2.46
C ASP A 424 -55.64 -9.15 -1.31
N VAL A 425 -54.49 -9.60 -0.84
CA VAL A 425 -53.67 -8.90 0.16
C VAL A 425 -52.33 -8.59 -0.44
N ASP A 426 -52.07 -7.32 -0.70
CA ASP A 426 -50.86 -6.81 -1.33
C ASP A 426 -49.85 -6.31 -0.29
N LEU A 427 -48.64 -6.84 -0.35
CA LEU A 427 -47.49 -6.40 0.44
C LEU A 427 -46.57 -5.54 -0.43
N THR A 428 -46.15 -4.39 0.09
CA THR A 428 -45.10 -3.56 -0.52
C THR A 428 -43.87 -3.55 0.39
N PHE A 429 -42.73 -3.83 -0.18
CA PHE A 429 -41.42 -3.82 0.53
C PHE A 429 -40.67 -2.51 0.26
N SER A 430 -39.72 -2.19 1.13
CA SER A 430 -38.82 -1.04 0.98
C SER A 430 -37.95 -1.10 -0.26
N GLU A 431 -37.71 -2.32 -0.76
CA GLU A 431 -36.85 -2.64 -1.90
C GLU A 431 -37.30 -3.95 -2.55
N SER A 432 -36.58 -4.35 -3.64
CA SER A 432 -36.87 -5.62 -4.31
C SER A 432 -36.32 -6.78 -3.50
N VAL A 433 -37.19 -7.77 -3.27
CA VAL A 433 -36.85 -8.98 -2.52
C VAL A 433 -37.13 -10.24 -3.34
N THR A 434 -36.50 -11.32 -2.93
CA THR A 434 -36.72 -12.68 -3.46
C THR A 434 -37.14 -13.60 -2.33
N LEU A 435 -38.24 -14.29 -2.49
CA LEU A 435 -38.73 -15.34 -1.60
C LEU A 435 -38.37 -16.71 -2.20
N VAL A 436 -37.49 -17.43 -1.53
CA VAL A 436 -37.04 -18.77 -1.95
C VAL A 436 -37.39 -19.79 -0.90
N GLY A 437 -37.89 -20.93 -1.34
CA GLY A 437 -38.31 -22.04 -0.47
C GLY A 437 -39.76 -21.91 -0.06
N ASP A 438 -40.03 -22.19 1.21
CA ASP A 438 -41.39 -22.16 1.75
C ASP A 438 -41.93 -20.75 1.81
N ASN A 439 -43.26 -20.64 1.96
CA ASN A 439 -44.03 -19.46 1.75
C ASN A 439 -43.92 -18.45 2.90
N LEU A 440 -44.14 -17.18 2.61
CA LEU A 440 -44.41 -16.15 3.59
C LEU A 440 -45.87 -16.30 4.03
N GLN A 441 -46.13 -16.59 5.31
CA GLN A 441 -47.46 -16.70 5.89
C GLN A 441 -47.99 -15.34 6.30
N ILE A 442 -49.24 -15.09 5.93
CA ILE A 442 -50.06 -13.95 6.38
C ILE A 442 -51.11 -14.49 7.33
N GLU A 443 -51.24 -13.92 8.51
CA GLU A 443 -52.33 -14.18 9.46
C GLU A 443 -53.24 -12.95 9.48
N MET A 444 -54.53 -13.15 9.25
CA MET A 444 -55.55 -12.13 9.27
C MET A 444 -56.29 -12.13 10.60
N GLU A 445 -56.72 -10.97 11.10
CA GLU A 445 -57.61 -10.83 12.24
C GLU A 445 -59.05 -11.05 11.76
N THR A 446 -59.61 -12.26 11.97
CA THR A 446 -60.92 -12.69 11.48
C THR A 446 -61.87 -13.19 12.61
N GLY A 447 -61.59 -12.79 13.85
CA GLY A 447 -62.44 -13.02 14.99
C GLY A 447 -62.06 -14.23 15.84
N GLY A 448 -62.97 -15.18 16.06
CA GLY A 448 -62.74 -16.30 16.99
C GLY A 448 -61.63 -17.28 16.62
N THR A 449 -61.41 -17.47 15.33
CA THR A 449 -60.31 -18.24 14.74
C THR A 449 -59.74 -17.40 13.60
N ASP A 450 -58.47 -17.04 13.72
CA ASP A 450 -57.79 -16.27 12.69
C ASP A 450 -57.42 -17.13 11.50
N GLU A 451 -57.52 -16.56 10.31
CA GLU A 451 -57.19 -17.24 9.07
C GLU A 451 -55.75 -16.99 8.65
N THR A 452 -55.13 -18.05 8.12
CA THR A 452 -53.77 -17.99 7.60
C THR A 452 -53.69 -18.47 6.17
N PHE A 453 -52.93 -17.76 5.35
CA PHE A 453 -52.66 -18.15 3.97
C PHE A 453 -51.23 -17.73 3.60
N VAL A 454 -50.79 -18.01 2.38
CA VAL A 454 -49.38 -17.92 2.04
C VAL A 454 -49.15 -17.15 0.74
N VAL A 455 -48.13 -16.34 0.73
CA VAL A 455 -47.55 -15.77 -0.48
C VAL A 455 -46.62 -16.78 -1.09
N SER A 456 -46.84 -17.18 -2.32
CA SER A 456 -45.96 -18.11 -3.05
C SER A 456 -44.61 -17.50 -3.38
N ALA A 457 -43.57 -18.36 -3.62
CA ALA A 457 -42.25 -17.95 -4.00
C ALA A 457 -42.27 -16.98 -5.22
N PHE A 458 -41.45 -15.92 -5.12
CA PHE A 458 -41.25 -14.93 -6.16
C PHE A 458 -39.81 -14.42 -6.18
N SER A 459 -39.42 -13.73 -7.21
CA SER A 459 -38.05 -13.21 -7.31
C SER A 459 -38.01 -11.77 -7.81
N ASN A 460 -37.09 -11.01 -7.17
CA ASN A 460 -36.77 -9.64 -7.55
C ASN A 460 -37.99 -8.71 -7.72
N SER A 461 -38.85 -8.65 -6.72
CA SER A 461 -40.03 -7.79 -6.70
C SER A 461 -40.09 -6.99 -5.42
N SER A 462 -40.52 -5.72 -5.53
CA SER A 462 -40.83 -4.87 -4.38
C SER A 462 -42.29 -5.04 -3.92
N THR A 463 -43.09 -5.92 -4.57
CA THR A 463 -44.47 -6.21 -4.20
C THR A 463 -44.71 -7.73 -4.24
N ALA A 464 -45.61 -8.19 -3.41
CA ALA A 464 -46.15 -9.55 -3.42
C ALA A 464 -47.63 -9.54 -3.05
N SER A 465 -48.41 -10.49 -3.58
CA SER A 465 -49.82 -10.59 -3.33
C SER A 465 -50.23 -12.03 -3.02
N ALA A 466 -51.25 -12.19 -2.20
CA ALA A 466 -51.91 -13.47 -1.97
C ALA A 466 -53.40 -13.28 -1.67
N ASP A 467 -54.21 -14.27 -1.99
CA ASP A 467 -55.66 -14.22 -1.86
C ASP A 467 -56.10 -14.80 -0.50
N TYR A 468 -56.90 -14.02 0.22
CA TYR A 468 -57.66 -14.44 1.37
C TYR A 468 -59.08 -14.80 0.90
N THR A 469 -59.58 -15.97 1.23
CA THR A 469 -60.97 -16.38 0.97
C THR A 469 -61.73 -16.42 2.30
N VAL A 470 -62.83 -15.69 2.37
CA VAL A 470 -63.67 -15.64 3.56
C VAL A 470 -64.25 -17.01 3.86
N ALA A 471 -63.92 -17.55 5.04
CA ALA A 471 -64.48 -18.83 5.53
C ALA A 471 -65.69 -18.60 6.44
N GLU A 472 -66.48 -19.67 6.59
CA GLU A 472 -67.58 -19.65 7.54
C GLU A 472 -67.09 -19.38 8.96
N GLY A 473 -67.72 -18.45 9.65
CA GLY A 473 -67.36 -18.03 11.02
C GLY A 473 -66.31 -16.92 11.09
N ASN A 474 -65.75 -16.47 9.95
CA ASN A 474 -64.87 -15.30 9.93
C ASN A 474 -65.70 -14.01 10.12
N VAL A 475 -65.27 -13.14 11.01
CA VAL A 475 -65.92 -11.84 11.31
C VAL A 475 -64.87 -10.78 11.59
N SER A 476 -64.93 -9.65 10.87
CA SER A 476 -64.10 -8.50 11.14
C SER A 476 -64.80 -7.21 10.80
N GLY A 477 -64.87 -6.27 11.75
CA GLY A 477 -65.45 -4.94 11.50
C GLY A 477 -64.52 -3.99 10.73
N ASP A 478 -63.22 -4.38 10.57
CA ASP A 478 -62.23 -3.67 9.78
C ASP A 478 -61.02 -4.62 9.60
N LEU A 479 -60.97 -5.28 8.45
CA LEU A 479 -60.04 -6.36 8.16
C LEU A 479 -58.59 -5.89 8.22
N THR A 480 -57.76 -6.59 8.97
CA THR A 480 -56.34 -6.23 9.15
C THR A 480 -55.44 -7.46 9.17
N VAL A 481 -54.18 -7.30 8.71
CA VAL A 481 -53.17 -8.30 8.89
C VAL A 481 -52.69 -8.26 10.34
N LYS A 482 -52.75 -9.39 11.02
CA LYS A 482 -52.35 -9.57 12.42
C LYS A 482 -50.87 -9.88 12.58
N SER A 483 -50.34 -10.74 11.69
CA SER A 483 -48.90 -11.08 11.69
C SER A 483 -48.42 -11.53 10.32
N LEU A 484 -47.09 -11.39 10.13
CA LEU A 484 -46.35 -11.97 9.02
C LEU A 484 -45.28 -12.89 9.58
N SER A 485 -45.11 -14.07 9.01
CA SER A 485 -44.10 -15.04 9.45
C SER A 485 -43.54 -15.89 8.31
N SER A 486 -42.35 -16.45 8.46
CA SER A 486 -41.80 -17.38 7.49
C SER A 486 -42.07 -18.83 7.91
N LEU A 487 -42.50 -19.67 6.97
CA LEU A 487 -42.68 -21.10 7.17
C LEU A 487 -41.42 -21.95 6.88
N GLY A 488 -40.23 -21.30 6.82
CA GLY A 488 -38.95 -22.00 6.61
C GLY A 488 -38.17 -21.54 5.38
N GLY A 489 -38.75 -20.68 4.54
CA GLY A 489 -38.08 -20.08 3.40
C GLY A 489 -37.20 -18.89 3.78
N THR A 490 -36.54 -18.30 2.80
CA THR A 490 -35.76 -17.06 2.95
C THR A 490 -36.34 -15.95 2.11
N LEU A 491 -36.67 -14.82 2.73
CA LEU A 491 -37.03 -13.59 2.06
C LEU A 491 -35.86 -12.62 2.18
N ARG A 492 -35.23 -12.28 1.05
CA ARG A 492 -33.98 -11.50 1.02
C ARG A 492 -33.95 -10.54 -0.16
N ASP A 493 -33.18 -9.43 0.02
CA ASP A 493 -32.77 -8.56 -1.07
C ASP A 493 -31.69 -9.20 -1.97
N ALA A 494 -31.17 -8.43 -2.92
CA ALA A 494 -30.10 -8.84 -3.82
C ALA A 494 -28.73 -9.00 -3.10
N ALA A 495 -28.50 -8.22 -2.04
CA ALA A 495 -27.31 -8.30 -1.22
C ALA A 495 -27.33 -9.47 -0.23
N GLY A 496 -28.48 -10.14 -0.06
CA GLY A 496 -28.64 -11.27 0.83
C GLY A 496 -29.08 -10.89 2.25
N ASN A 497 -29.44 -9.64 2.54
CA ASN A 497 -29.99 -9.27 3.83
C ASN A 497 -31.38 -9.87 4.01
N ASN A 498 -31.64 -10.47 5.16
CA ASN A 498 -32.94 -11.06 5.47
C ASN A 498 -33.97 -9.94 5.73
N ALA A 499 -35.14 -10.06 5.10
CA ALA A 499 -36.26 -9.16 5.37
C ALA A 499 -36.76 -9.30 6.82
N THR A 500 -37.27 -8.22 7.37
CA THR A 500 -37.98 -8.24 8.65
C THR A 500 -39.48 -8.33 8.41
N TYR A 501 -40.19 -9.09 9.24
CA TYR A 501 -41.63 -9.36 9.15
C TYR A 501 -42.47 -8.43 10.03
N GLY A 502 -41.91 -7.27 10.38
CA GLY A 502 -42.66 -6.25 11.15
C GLY A 502 -43.79 -5.64 10.33
N LEU A 503 -44.97 -5.49 10.95
CA LEU A 503 -46.09 -4.80 10.32
C LEU A 503 -45.82 -3.30 10.24
N PRO A 504 -46.19 -2.64 9.12
CA PRO A 504 -46.00 -1.22 8.96
C PRO A 504 -46.93 -0.42 9.87
N SER A 505 -46.38 0.63 10.52
CA SER A 505 -47.18 1.53 11.34
C SER A 505 -48.04 2.46 10.48
N ASN A 506 -49.37 2.52 10.70
CA ASN A 506 -50.32 3.34 9.96
C ASN A 506 -50.35 3.08 8.45
N SER A 507 -50.03 1.86 8.03
CA SER A 507 -50.05 1.41 6.64
C SER A 507 -50.41 -0.07 6.55
N ASN A 508 -51.11 -0.62 7.55
CA ASN A 508 -51.67 -1.97 7.51
C ASN A 508 -52.96 -1.95 6.64
N LEU A 509 -53.52 -3.09 6.34
CA LEU A 509 -54.70 -3.21 5.48
C LEU A 509 -55.86 -2.30 5.93
N LYS A 510 -56.20 -2.34 7.22
CA LYS A 510 -57.25 -1.48 7.83
C LYS A 510 -56.97 0.02 7.71
N ASP A 511 -55.68 0.43 7.64
CA ASP A 511 -55.32 1.83 7.48
C ASP A 511 -55.54 2.33 6.05
N ASN A 512 -55.57 1.41 5.09
CA ASN A 512 -55.65 1.68 3.66
C ASN A 512 -57.00 1.34 3.03
N LYS A 513 -57.78 0.44 3.66
CA LYS A 513 -59.07 -0.05 3.15
C LYS A 513 -60.08 -0.16 4.28
N ALA A 514 -61.32 0.06 3.98
CA ALA A 514 -62.46 -0.19 4.86
C ALA A 514 -63.17 -1.48 4.39
N ILE A 515 -62.64 -2.62 4.78
CA ILE A 515 -63.15 -3.96 4.41
C ILE A 515 -63.71 -4.61 5.68
N GLU A 516 -65.00 -4.92 5.65
CA GLU A 516 -65.69 -5.67 6.71
C GLU A 516 -65.85 -7.11 6.25
N ILE A 517 -65.74 -8.06 7.18
CA ILE A 517 -65.97 -9.48 6.94
C ILE A 517 -67.17 -9.93 7.76
N ASP A 518 -68.10 -10.51 7.05
CA ASP A 518 -69.27 -11.19 7.62
C ASP A 518 -69.37 -12.58 7.00
N GLY A 519 -68.71 -13.54 7.63
CA GLY A 519 -68.73 -14.95 7.22
C GLY A 519 -69.76 -15.80 7.97
N VAL A 520 -70.80 -15.19 8.48
CA VAL A 520 -71.85 -15.89 9.23
C VAL A 520 -73.06 -16.04 8.33
N TYR A 521 -73.55 -17.26 8.19
CA TYR A 521 -74.80 -17.49 7.48
C TYR A 521 -75.96 -17.05 8.34
N PRO A 522 -76.94 -16.26 7.80
CA PRO A 522 -78.13 -15.92 8.52
C PRO A 522 -79.00 -17.19 8.79
N THR A 523 -79.63 -17.24 9.96
CA THR A 523 -80.36 -18.41 10.42
C THR A 523 -81.80 -18.05 10.74
N ILE A 524 -82.68 -19.09 10.77
CA ILE A 524 -84.08 -18.95 11.21
C ILE A 524 -84.04 -19.00 12.76
N ASN A 525 -84.30 -17.84 13.39
CA ASN A 525 -84.31 -17.72 14.84
C ASN A 525 -85.57 -18.32 15.49
N SER A 526 -86.77 -18.09 14.86
CA SER A 526 -88.03 -18.66 15.33
C SER A 526 -89.12 -18.56 14.27
N ILE A 527 -90.09 -19.46 14.36
CA ILE A 527 -91.26 -19.44 13.56
C ILE A 527 -92.46 -19.36 14.50
N THR A 528 -93.43 -18.47 14.18
CA THR A 528 -94.62 -18.26 14.97
C THR A 528 -95.88 -18.18 14.06
N SER A 529 -97.07 -18.48 14.61
CA SER A 529 -98.31 -18.40 13.88
C SER A 529 -99.36 -17.52 14.55
N SER A 530 -100.27 -16.97 13.74
CA SER A 530 -101.39 -16.19 14.23
C SER A 530 -102.64 -16.59 13.44
N PRO A 531 -103.69 -17.17 14.08
CA PRO A 531 -103.74 -17.56 15.50
C PRO A 531 -102.72 -18.60 15.88
N SER A 532 -102.25 -18.59 17.15
CA SER A 532 -101.22 -19.53 17.67
C SER A 532 -101.82 -20.82 18.24
N THR A 533 -103.10 -20.90 18.36
CA THR A 533 -103.85 -22.07 18.85
C THR A 533 -105.29 -22.05 18.33
N GLY A 534 -105.91 -23.25 18.22
CA GLY A 534 -107.33 -23.43 17.89
C GLY A 534 -107.53 -24.34 16.66
N ASP A 535 -108.78 -24.84 16.53
CA ASP A 535 -109.14 -25.62 15.36
C ASP A 535 -109.61 -24.62 14.25
N LEU A 536 -109.07 -24.80 13.04
CA LEU A 536 -109.37 -23.92 11.90
C LEU A 536 -110.23 -24.67 10.88
N ALA A 537 -111.23 -24.02 10.32
CA ALA A 537 -112.14 -24.51 9.29
C ALA A 537 -111.63 -24.16 7.89
N ILE A 538 -112.19 -24.85 6.86
CA ILE A 538 -111.90 -24.56 5.44
C ILE A 538 -112.16 -23.06 5.15
N GLY A 539 -111.17 -22.39 4.57
CA GLY A 539 -111.25 -20.97 4.20
C GLY A 539 -110.73 -20.02 5.28
N GLU A 540 -110.36 -20.51 6.49
CA GLU A 540 -109.75 -19.71 7.50
C GLU A 540 -108.22 -19.59 7.23
N GLU A 541 -107.65 -18.52 7.70
CA GLU A 541 -106.23 -18.17 7.42
C GLU A 541 -105.38 -18.24 8.65
N VAL A 542 -104.07 -18.68 8.46
CA VAL A 542 -103.03 -18.60 9.43
C VAL A 542 -101.85 -17.79 8.84
N ASP A 543 -101.53 -16.72 9.50
CA ASP A 543 -100.31 -16.00 9.19
C ASP A 543 -99.16 -16.70 9.87
N ILE A 544 -98.19 -17.13 9.10
CA ILE A 544 -96.96 -17.75 9.55
C ILE A 544 -95.86 -16.70 9.45
N THR A 545 -95.24 -16.35 10.58
CA THR A 545 -94.15 -15.39 10.65
C THR A 545 -92.85 -16.14 10.90
N ILE A 546 -91.86 -16.05 9.97
CA ILE A 546 -90.49 -16.47 10.17
C ILE A 546 -89.68 -15.27 10.65
N ASN A 547 -88.97 -15.44 11.76
CA ASN A 547 -88.03 -14.44 12.28
C ASN A 547 -86.60 -14.92 12.04
N PHE A 548 -85.81 -14.07 11.45
CA PHE A 548 -84.34 -14.30 11.19
C PHE A 548 -83.52 -13.64 12.29
N ASP A 549 -82.30 -14.09 12.48
CA ASP A 549 -81.34 -13.51 13.44
C ASP A 549 -80.80 -12.16 12.94
N GLU A 550 -80.87 -11.89 11.60
CA GLU A 550 -80.49 -10.65 10.99
C GLU A 550 -81.43 -10.20 9.84
N SER A 551 -81.08 -9.10 9.18
CA SER A 551 -81.91 -8.52 8.09
C SER A 551 -81.57 -9.17 6.75
N LEU A 552 -82.55 -9.79 6.12
CA LEU A 552 -82.45 -10.48 4.82
C LEU A 552 -83.15 -9.75 3.73
N THR A 553 -82.69 -9.98 2.51
CA THR A 553 -83.32 -9.49 1.28
C THR A 553 -83.51 -10.62 0.29
N LEU A 554 -84.71 -10.82 -0.18
CA LEU A 554 -85.01 -11.76 -1.27
C LEU A 554 -84.80 -11.05 -2.61
N SER A 555 -83.83 -11.51 -3.39
CA SER A 555 -83.44 -10.88 -4.66
C SER A 555 -84.46 -11.17 -5.79
N ALA A 556 -84.96 -12.38 -5.84
CA ALA A 556 -86.02 -12.85 -6.79
C ALA A 556 -86.63 -14.17 -6.25
N GLY A 557 -87.62 -14.69 -6.90
CA GLY A 557 -88.25 -15.98 -6.54
C GLY A 557 -89.11 -15.90 -5.30
N THR A 558 -89.13 -16.94 -4.50
CA THR A 558 -89.99 -17.07 -3.30
C THR A 558 -89.22 -17.79 -2.17
N LEU A 559 -89.56 -17.41 -0.94
CA LEU A 559 -89.30 -18.20 0.25
C LEU A 559 -90.51 -19.13 0.43
N ASP A 560 -90.27 -20.44 0.28
CA ASP A 560 -91.26 -21.47 0.24
C ASP A 560 -91.30 -22.20 1.60
N LEU A 561 -92.46 -22.18 2.30
CA LEU A 561 -92.74 -22.89 3.54
C LEU A 561 -93.53 -24.14 3.20
N VAL A 562 -92.95 -25.29 3.29
CA VAL A 562 -93.64 -26.58 3.05
C VAL A 562 -94.31 -27.01 4.35
N LEU A 563 -95.63 -27.08 4.35
CA LEU A 563 -96.43 -27.46 5.49
C LEU A 563 -96.60 -29.00 5.52
N ASP A 564 -96.80 -29.58 6.68
CA ASP A 564 -97.05 -31.05 6.87
C ASP A 564 -98.36 -31.52 6.21
N VAL A 565 -99.24 -30.60 5.86
CA VAL A 565 -100.47 -30.90 5.07
C VAL A 565 -100.17 -31.01 3.57
N GLY A 566 -98.92 -30.83 3.13
CA GLY A 566 -98.49 -30.91 1.73
C GLY A 566 -98.67 -29.67 0.92
N THR A 567 -99.09 -28.59 1.53
CA THR A 567 -99.27 -27.24 0.91
C THR A 567 -97.99 -26.44 1.11
N THR A 568 -97.55 -25.68 0.10
CA THR A 568 -96.48 -24.75 0.19
C THR A 568 -96.98 -23.31 0.24
N VAL A 569 -96.59 -22.56 1.26
CA VAL A 569 -96.84 -21.12 1.35
C VAL A 569 -95.67 -20.38 0.75
N GLN A 570 -95.90 -19.56 -0.25
CA GLN A 570 -94.84 -18.82 -0.96
C GLN A 570 -94.81 -17.35 -0.52
N ILE A 571 -93.66 -16.89 -0.05
CA ILE A 571 -93.43 -15.50 0.31
C ILE A 571 -92.60 -14.85 -0.81
N SER A 572 -93.11 -13.95 -1.56
CA SER A 572 -92.48 -13.33 -2.75
C SER A 572 -91.66 -12.06 -2.46
N SER A 573 -91.58 -11.64 -1.22
CA SER A 573 -90.83 -10.44 -0.81
C SER A 573 -90.39 -10.58 0.64
N VAL A 574 -89.12 -10.52 0.85
CA VAL A 574 -88.50 -10.43 2.18
C VAL A 574 -87.52 -9.26 2.18
N SER A 575 -87.62 -8.38 3.15
CA SER A 575 -86.77 -7.23 3.37
C SER A 575 -86.82 -6.86 4.86
N GLY A 576 -85.84 -7.39 5.62
CA GLY A 576 -85.81 -7.19 7.05
C GLY A 576 -85.58 -8.48 7.83
N THR A 577 -85.80 -8.45 9.15
CA THR A 577 -85.59 -9.53 10.07
C THR A 577 -86.74 -10.52 10.21
N SER A 578 -87.80 -10.39 9.38
CA SER A 578 -88.94 -11.29 9.38
C SER A 578 -89.62 -11.36 8.02
N ALA A 579 -90.30 -12.45 7.76
CA ALA A 579 -91.15 -12.67 6.62
C ALA A 579 -92.50 -13.28 7.06
N ILE A 580 -93.62 -12.88 6.39
CA ILE A 580 -94.96 -13.36 6.71
C ILE A 580 -95.54 -14.03 5.46
N GLY A 581 -96.02 -15.24 5.61
CA GLY A 581 -96.81 -15.95 4.62
C GLY A 581 -98.14 -16.40 5.20
N THR A 582 -99.22 -16.33 4.39
CA THR A 582 -100.55 -16.70 4.84
C THR A 582 -100.92 -18.06 4.23
N TYR A 583 -101.24 -18.98 5.07
CA TYR A 583 -101.83 -20.27 4.68
C TYR A 583 -103.33 -20.20 4.80
N THR A 584 -104.06 -20.59 3.79
CA THR A 584 -105.49 -20.73 3.83
C THR A 584 -105.89 -22.21 3.83
N VAL A 585 -106.69 -22.64 4.81
CA VAL A 585 -107.11 -24.05 4.95
C VAL A 585 -107.94 -24.48 3.74
N ALA A 586 -107.47 -25.52 3.01
CA ALA A 586 -108.15 -26.04 1.83
C ALA A 586 -108.97 -27.33 2.13
N ASP A 587 -109.86 -27.70 1.19
CA ASP A 587 -110.62 -28.95 1.32
C ASP A 587 -109.69 -30.17 1.24
N GLY A 588 -109.75 -30.97 2.30
CA GLY A 588 -108.91 -32.15 2.42
C GLY A 588 -107.63 -32.00 3.31
N ASP A 589 -107.33 -30.76 3.72
CA ASP A 589 -106.24 -30.54 4.65
C ASP A 589 -106.61 -31.08 6.05
N ALA A 590 -105.58 -31.78 6.66
CA ALA A 590 -105.75 -32.33 8.02
C ALA A 590 -104.37 -32.43 8.71
N SER A 591 -104.25 -31.63 9.79
CA SER A 591 -103.14 -31.75 10.71
C SER A 591 -103.62 -31.64 12.14
N SER A 592 -103.10 -32.41 13.07
CA SER A 592 -103.39 -32.31 14.50
C SER A 592 -102.58 -31.18 15.21
N ASP A 593 -101.52 -30.74 14.56
CA ASP A 593 -100.65 -29.59 14.98
C ASP A 593 -99.87 -29.16 13.73
N LEU A 594 -100.28 -28.05 13.14
CA LEU A 594 -99.74 -27.57 11.86
C LEU A 594 -98.23 -27.23 12.04
N THR A 595 -97.42 -27.90 11.25
CA THR A 595 -95.93 -27.74 11.30
C THR A 595 -95.37 -27.39 9.94
N ILE A 596 -94.21 -26.69 9.93
CA ILE A 596 -93.41 -26.51 8.73
C ILE A 596 -92.42 -27.72 8.69
N SER A 597 -92.45 -28.46 7.62
CA SER A 597 -91.52 -29.59 7.38
C SER A 597 -90.20 -29.21 6.70
N GLU A 598 -90.24 -28.12 5.95
CA GLU A 598 -89.07 -27.66 5.18
C GLU A 598 -89.26 -26.16 4.83
N VAL A 599 -88.17 -25.44 4.81
CA VAL A 599 -88.03 -24.07 4.30
C VAL A 599 -87.09 -24.07 3.13
N ASN A 600 -87.43 -23.51 1.99
CA ASN A 600 -86.61 -23.48 0.79
C ASN A 600 -86.70 -22.10 0.12
N VAL A 601 -85.57 -21.64 -0.47
CA VAL A 601 -85.50 -20.50 -1.34
C VAL A 601 -85.56 -20.97 -2.80
N THR A 602 -86.61 -20.60 -3.56
CA THR A 602 -86.82 -21.08 -4.93
C THR A 602 -86.77 -19.89 -5.94
N GLY A 603 -85.91 -20.06 -6.98
CA GLY A 603 -85.85 -19.12 -8.11
C GLY A 603 -85.10 -17.82 -7.84
N GLY A 604 -84.41 -17.67 -6.70
CA GLY A 604 -83.66 -16.51 -6.30
C GLY A 604 -82.73 -16.82 -5.19
N THR A 605 -82.25 -15.79 -4.45
CA THR A 605 -81.46 -15.88 -3.24
C THR A 605 -82.09 -15.07 -2.14
N LEU A 606 -82.15 -15.60 -0.95
CA LEU A 606 -82.49 -14.86 0.27
C LEU A 606 -81.19 -14.72 1.07
N SER A 607 -80.63 -13.52 1.14
CA SER A 607 -79.30 -13.27 1.70
C SER A 607 -79.30 -12.00 2.58
N ASP A 608 -78.31 -11.93 3.42
CA ASP A 608 -77.91 -10.76 4.20
C ASP A 608 -77.30 -9.64 3.31
N ALA A 609 -76.73 -8.64 3.94
CA ALA A 609 -76.09 -7.50 3.26
C ALA A 609 -74.67 -7.89 2.73
N ALA A 610 -74.01 -8.89 3.26
CA ALA A 610 -72.74 -9.42 2.81
C ALA A 610 -72.91 -10.41 1.63
N GLY A 611 -74.12 -10.89 1.37
CA GLY A 611 -74.38 -11.87 0.32
C GLY A 611 -74.48 -13.32 0.81
N ASN A 612 -74.33 -13.56 2.12
CA ASN A 612 -74.47 -14.92 2.66
C ASN A 612 -75.91 -15.38 2.56
N SER A 613 -76.14 -16.55 1.98
CA SER A 613 -77.41 -17.15 1.83
C SER A 613 -77.98 -17.65 3.15
N LEU A 614 -79.34 -17.57 3.32
CA LEU A 614 -80.01 -18.14 4.47
C LEU A 614 -79.65 -19.64 4.63
N ASP A 615 -79.26 -20.04 5.85
CA ASP A 615 -79.32 -21.41 6.27
C ASP A 615 -80.73 -21.83 6.46
N GLU A 616 -81.22 -22.72 5.60
CA GLU A 616 -82.64 -23.13 5.51
C GLU A 616 -83.06 -24.15 6.59
N ASP A 617 -82.16 -24.50 7.49
CA ASP A 617 -82.42 -25.43 8.58
C ASP A 617 -83.50 -24.82 9.55
N LEU A 618 -84.44 -25.64 9.96
CA LEU A 618 -85.47 -25.26 10.91
C LEU A 618 -84.91 -25.11 12.34
N PRO A 619 -85.36 -24.17 13.15
CA PRO A 619 -84.81 -23.89 14.48
C PRO A 619 -85.11 -24.98 15.52
#